data_29e7412990830ebfcf31e16cc038862f
#
_entry.id   29e7412990830ebfcf31e16cc038862f
#
_cell.length_a   1.000
_cell.length_b   1.000
_cell.length_c   1.000
_cell.angle_alpha   90.00
_cell.angle_beta   90.00
_cell.angle_gamma   90.00
#
_symmetry.space_group_name_H-M   'P 1'
#
loop_
_entity.id
_entity.type
_entity.pdbx_description
1 polymer ?
#
loop_
_entity_poly.entity_id
_entity_poly.type
_entity_poly.pdbx_seq_one_letter_code
_entity_poly.pdbx_strand_id
1 'polypeptide(L)'
;MIEDSPTKSRAENQKIRLILIEDHADFRESVSMVLSDRGYQCVGEFSTMEDAIEAIRGGLAVDLVLSDLGLPGMSGVDGIRQIRELAPRVQVLVLTAFTDKAKVFAALEAGAHGYLVKAGSATRLIATLEEVLAGGTPLDPKIAGMILQTFRRLSPIPGAEALSARECDVLQLSAKGLTRQEVADHLGISQHSVTEYIKRCFDKLHVRNLPSAVSEAIRRGLLDLS
;
A
#
# COMPACT_ATOMS: atom_id res chain seq x y z
N MET A 1 -41.08 -35.00 1.81
CA MET A 1 -39.95 -35.04 2.77
C MET A 1 -38.89 -34.13 2.19
N ILE A 2 -38.85 -32.93 2.68
CA ILE A 2 -37.89 -31.91 2.27
C ILE A 2 -36.95 -31.78 3.46
N GLU A 3 -35.69 -32.21 3.30
CA GLU A 3 -34.70 -32.12 4.35
C GLU A 3 -34.24 -30.65 4.50
N ASP A 4 -34.49 -30.20 5.69
CA ASP A 4 -34.08 -28.92 6.25
C ASP A 4 -32.55 -28.85 6.33
N SER A 5 -31.93 -27.89 5.63
CA SER A 5 -30.50 -27.61 5.75
C SER A 5 -30.22 -26.71 6.96
N PRO A 6 -29.52 -27.18 7.99
CA PRO A 6 -29.17 -26.35 9.12
C PRO A 6 -27.80 -25.66 8.90
N THR A 7 -27.76 -24.52 8.23
CA THR A 7 -26.51 -23.76 8.10
C THR A 7 -26.73 -22.24 8.18
N LYS A 8 -27.48 -21.78 9.20
CA LYS A 8 -27.63 -20.31 9.38
C LYS A 8 -27.80 -19.86 10.84
N SER A 9 -27.23 -20.53 11.81
CA SER A 9 -27.52 -20.24 13.23
C SER A 9 -26.29 -20.27 14.17
N ARG A 10 -25.09 -19.85 13.71
CA ARG A 10 -23.92 -19.79 14.61
C ARG A 10 -23.16 -18.46 14.64
N ALA A 11 -23.64 -17.41 14.00
CA ALA A 11 -22.96 -16.12 13.86
C ALA A 11 -23.56 -14.96 14.68
N GLU A 12 -24.64 -15.15 15.43
CA GLU A 12 -25.44 -14.00 15.92
C GLU A 12 -25.08 -13.49 17.33
N ASN A 13 -24.06 -14.00 18.03
CA ASN A 13 -23.76 -13.47 19.37
C ASN A 13 -22.29 -13.50 19.81
N GLN A 14 -21.34 -13.68 18.91
CA GLN A 14 -19.92 -13.63 19.30
C GLN A 14 -19.36 -12.24 18.98
N LYS A 15 -19.13 -11.42 20.02
CA LYS A 15 -18.49 -10.11 19.87
C LYS A 15 -17.11 -10.29 19.23
N ILE A 16 -16.81 -9.53 18.20
CA ILE A 16 -15.51 -9.49 17.52
C ILE A 16 -14.46 -9.03 18.53
N ARG A 17 -13.45 -9.85 18.74
CA ARG A 17 -12.30 -9.56 19.62
C ARG A 17 -11.26 -8.80 18.85
N LEU A 18 -11.02 -7.57 19.25
CA LEU A 18 -10.11 -6.66 18.59
C LEU A 18 -8.95 -6.30 19.53
N ILE A 19 -7.74 -6.19 19.01
CA ILE A 19 -6.65 -5.50 19.67
C ILE A 19 -6.31 -4.21 18.93
N LEU A 20 -5.88 -3.21 19.69
CA LEU A 20 -5.43 -1.91 19.20
C LEU A 20 -3.96 -1.72 19.54
N ILE A 21 -3.14 -1.41 18.53
CA ILE A 21 -1.69 -1.17 18.68
C ILE A 21 -1.41 0.27 18.22
N GLU A 22 -1.11 1.13 19.21
CA GLU A 22 -1.00 2.58 19.02
C GLU A 22 -0.17 3.17 20.15
N ASP A 23 0.88 3.91 19.87
CA ASP A 23 1.75 4.50 20.88
C ASP A 23 1.17 5.78 21.52
N HIS A 24 0.37 6.54 20.77
CA HIS A 24 -0.28 7.76 21.28
C HIS A 24 -1.48 7.42 22.15
N ALA A 25 -1.35 7.59 23.48
CA ALA A 25 -2.36 7.19 24.45
C ALA A 25 -3.74 7.84 24.20
N ASP A 26 -3.80 9.15 23.96
CA ASP A 26 -5.06 9.87 23.74
C ASP A 26 -5.79 9.38 22.48
N PHE A 27 -5.05 9.08 21.42
CA PHE A 27 -5.62 8.54 20.19
C PHE A 27 -6.11 7.11 20.40
N ARG A 28 -5.34 6.28 21.10
CA ARG A 28 -5.70 4.90 21.44
C ARG A 28 -7.00 4.86 22.25
N GLU A 29 -7.10 5.70 23.30
CA GLU A 29 -8.30 5.80 24.12
C GLU A 29 -9.53 6.25 23.31
N SER A 30 -9.36 7.26 22.45
CA SER A 30 -10.44 7.75 21.57
C SER A 30 -10.96 6.67 20.61
N VAL A 31 -10.05 5.89 20.03
CA VAL A 31 -10.42 4.78 19.13
C VAL A 31 -11.08 3.66 19.90
N SER A 32 -10.55 3.29 21.08
CA SER A 32 -11.11 2.25 21.94
C SER A 32 -12.55 2.58 22.36
N MET A 33 -12.81 3.84 22.72
CA MET A 33 -14.17 4.33 23.05
C MET A 33 -15.13 4.15 21.87
N VAL A 34 -14.74 4.60 20.68
CA VAL A 34 -15.55 4.46 19.45
C VAL A 34 -15.86 3.00 19.14
N LEU A 35 -14.91 2.11 19.32
CA LEU A 35 -15.08 0.68 19.07
C LEU A 35 -16.05 0.04 20.08
N SER A 36 -15.90 0.39 21.35
CA SER A 36 -16.76 -0.09 22.44
C SER A 36 -18.21 0.34 22.25
N ASP A 37 -18.46 1.59 21.86
CA ASP A 37 -19.79 2.12 21.56
C ASP A 37 -20.51 1.38 20.41
N ARG A 38 -19.74 0.75 19.52
CA ARG A 38 -20.23 -0.03 18.40
C ARG A 38 -20.27 -1.54 18.66
N GLY A 39 -20.01 -1.96 19.90
CA GLY A 39 -20.15 -3.33 20.35
C GLY A 39 -18.94 -4.23 20.04
N TYR A 40 -17.81 -3.66 19.56
CA TYR A 40 -16.56 -4.40 19.44
C TYR A 40 -15.96 -4.65 20.83
N GLN A 41 -15.33 -5.79 21.01
CA GLN A 41 -14.63 -6.11 22.25
C GLN A 41 -13.13 -5.86 22.08
N CYS A 42 -12.64 -4.75 22.64
CA CYS A 42 -11.19 -4.52 22.73
C CYS A 42 -10.64 -5.45 23.82
N VAL A 43 -9.93 -6.53 23.40
CA VAL A 43 -9.36 -7.54 24.29
C VAL A 43 -7.90 -7.25 24.66
N GLY A 44 -7.29 -6.22 24.05
CA GLY A 44 -5.97 -5.73 24.37
C GLY A 44 -5.67 -4.41 23.69
N GLU A 45 -4.93 -3.57 24.42
CA GLU A 45 -4.42 -2.30 23.94
C GLU A 45 -2.92 -2.24 24.21
N PHE A 46 -2.14 -1.98 23.18
CA PHE A 46 -0.68 -2.06 23.23
C PHE A 46 -0.06 -0.78 22.68
N SER A 47 1.04 -0.34 23.27
CA SER A 47 1.83 0.80 22.77
C SER A 47 2.98 0.37 21.86
N THR A 48 3.30 -0.92 21.82
CA THR A 48 4.35 -1.51 21.00
C THR A 48 3.85 -2.74 20.26
N MET A 49 4.49 -3.06 19.16
CA MET A 49 4.19 -4.28 18.39
C MET A 49 4.65 -5.52 19.12
N GLU A 50 5.76 -5.43 19.85
CA GLU A 50 6.36 -6.51 20.61
C GLU A 50 5.40 -7.04 21.69
N ASP A 51 4.78 -6.14 22.45
CA ASP A 51 3.83 -6.51 23.51
C ASP A 51 2.59 -7.20 22.94
N ALA A 52 2.08 -6.70 21.83
CA ALA A 52 0.94 -7.29 21.13
C ALA A 52 1.26 -8.71 20.61
N ILE A 53 2.44 -8.89 20.02
CA ILE A 53 2.90 -10.19 19.53
C ILE A 53 3.08 -11.18 20.69
N GLU A 54 3.62 -10.73 21.82
CA GLU A 54 3.79 -11.57 23.00
C GLU A 54 2.43 -12.00 23.57
N ALA A 55 1.46 -11.11 23.64
CA ALA A 55 0.11 -11.43 24.08
C ALA A 55 -0.57 -12.47 23.14
N ILE A 56 -0.44 -12.32 21.83
CA ILE A 56 -0.98 -13.27 20.84
C ILE A 56 -0.27 -14.63 21.00
N ARG A 57 1.06 -14.64 21.16
CA ARG A 57 1.84 -15.87 21.41
C ARG A 57 1.47 -16.54 22.72
N GLY A 58 1.09 -15.76 23.72
CA GLY A 58 0.57 -16.22 25.00
C GLY A 58 -0.86 -16.77 24.94
N GLY A 59 -1.48 -16.80 23.77
CA GLY A 59 -2.82 -17.37 23.55
C GLY A 59 -3.96 -16.36 23.60
N LEU A 60 -3.69 -15.04 23.55
CA LEU A 60 -4.75 -14.03 23.42
C LEU A 60 -5.53 -14.29 22.13
N ALA A 61 -6.80 -14.60 22.29
CA ALA A 61 -7.67 -14.87 21.15
C ALA A 61 -8.14 -13.57 20.51
N VAL A 62 -7.77 -13.34 19.24
CA VAL A 62 -7.99 -12.12 18.46
C VAL A 62 -8.61 -12.47 17.12
N ASP A 63 -9.57 -11.66 16.67
CA ASP A 63 -10.18 -11.78 15.35
C ASP A 63 -9.68 -10.67 14.41
N LEU A 64 -9.40 -9.47 14.96
CA LEU A 64 -8.96 -8.30 14.23
C LEU A 64 -7.87 -7.54 14.98
N VAL A 65 -6.84 -7.13 14.27
CA VAL A 65 -5.80 -6.20 14.74
C VAL A 65 -5.99 -4.86 14.05
N LEU A 66 -6.08 -3.79 14.83
CA LEU A 66 -6.00 -2.42 14.36
C LEU A 66 -4.64 -1.86 14.77
N SER A 67 -3.78 -1.54 13.81
CA SER A 67 -2.39 -1.18 14.08
C SER A 67 -1.93 0.09 13.39
N ASP A 68 -1.25 0.96 14.12
CA ASP A 68 -0.38 1.94 13.48
C ASP A 68 0.89 1.27 12.92
N LEU A 69 1.51 1.94 11.96
CA LEU A 69 2.83 1.59 11.41
C LEU A 69 3.97 2.37 12.06
N GLY A 70 3.66 3.50 12.69
CA GLY A 70 4.62 4.42 13.28
C GLY A 70 4.99 4.13 14.72
N LEU A 71 5.01 2.87 15.10
CA LEU A 71 5.27 2.44 16.47
C LEU A 71 6.76 2.53 16.83
N PRO A 72 7.10 2.74 18.10
CA PRO A 72 8.47 2.61 18.59
C PRO A 72 8.90 1.14 18.59
N GLY A 73 10.20 0.90 18.48
CA GLY A 73 10.77 -0.46 18.50
C GLY A 73 10.64 -1.17 17.16
N MET A 74 9.94 -2.28 17.12
CA MET A 74 9.75 -3.07 15.91
C MET A 74 8.97 -2.31 14.84
N SER A 75 9.41 -2.43 13.59
CA SER A 75 8.67 -1.89 12.45
C SER A 75 7.25 -2.47 12.41
N GLY A 76 6.24 -1.60 12.24
CA GLY A 76 4.85 -2.06 12.09
C GLY A 76 4.66 -3.07 10.96
N VAL A 77 5.43 -2.94 9.87
CA VAL A 77 5.42 -3.90 8.75
C VAL A 77 5.93 -5.28 9.17
N ASP A 78 7.04 -5.35 9.91
CA ASP A 78 7.60 -6.61 10.39
C ASP A 78 6.69 -7.26 11.44
N GLY A 79 6.06 -6.43 12.28
CA GLY A 79 5.07 -6.90 13.22
C GLY A 79 3.83 -7.50 12.56
N ILE A 80 3.31 -6.86 11.50
CA ILE A 80 2.19 -7.42 10.71
C ILE A 80 2.57 -8.79 10.16
N ARG A 81 3.77 -8.94 9.61
CA ARG A 81 4.25 -10.23 9.09
C ARG A 81 4.28 -11.30 10.16
N GLN A 82 4.84 -10.99 11.36
CA GLN A 82 4.87 -11.92 12.48
C GLN A 82 3.47 -12.28 13.00
N ILE A 83 2.55 -11.32 13.12
CA ILE A 83 1.16 -11.59 13.50
C ILE A 83 0.49 -12.54 12.50
N ARG A 84 0.71 -12.31 11.21
CA ARG A 84 0.16 -13.16 10.15
C ARG A 84 0.72 -14.58 10.17
N GLU A 85 1.98 -14.76 10.53
CA GLU A 85 2.60 -16.08 10.71
C GLU A 85 2.06 -16.80 11.96
N LEU A 86 1.94 -16.09 13.08
CA LEU A 86 1.45 -16.67 14.35
C LEU A 86 -0.06 -16.97 14.31
N ALA A 87 -0.83 -16.10 13.69
CA ALA A 87 -2.28 -16.17 13.67
C ALA A 87 -2.83 -15.90 12.25
N PRO A 88 -2.73 -16.86 11.30
CA PRO A 88 -3.07 -16.65 9.90
C PRO A 88 -4.55 -16.24 9.62
N ARG A 89 -5.45 -16.50 10.58
CA ARG A 89 -6.87 -16.16 10.47
C ARG A 89 -7.19 -14.75 10.96
N VAL A 90 -6.28 -14.13 11.70
CA VAL A 90 -6.46 -12.77 12.23
C VAL A 90 -6.40 -11.78 11.08
N GLN A 91 -7.38 -10.91 11.00
CA GLN A 91 -7.38 -9.81 10.04
C GLN A 91 -6.59 -8.63 10.59
N VAL A 92 -5.90 -7.90 9.72
CA VAL A 92 -5.09 -6.74 10.12
C VAL A 92 -5.54 -5.53 9.31
N LEU A 93 -6.02 -4.51 10.00
CA LEU A 93 -6.31 -3.19 9.44
C LEU A 93 -5.25 -2.20 9.91
N VAL A 94 -4.58 -1.57 8.98
CA VAL A 94 -3.62 -0.50 9.26
C VAL A 94 -4.38 0.82 9.44
N LEU A 95 -4.14 1.50 10.56
CA LEU A 95 -4.66 2.85 10.86
C LEU A 95 -3.48 3.76 11.16
N THR A 96 -3.07 4.60 10.21
CA THR A 96 -1.82 5.35 10.31
C THR A 96 -1.89 6.75 9.68
N ALA A 97 -1.03 7.65 10.14
CA ALA A 97 -0.82 8.96 9.52
C ALA A 97 0.06 8.87 8.25
N PHE A 98 0.77 7.77 8.05
CA PHE A 98 1.69 7.63 6.93
C PHE A 98 0.96 7.36 5.61
N THR A 99 1.37 8.13 4.59
CA THR A 99 0.94 7.95 3.19
C THR A 99 2.15 7.72 2.28
N ASP A 100 3.31 7.38 2.87
CA ASP A 100 4.51 7.05 2.11
C ASP A 100 4.30 5.76 1.31
N LYS A 101 4.62 5.83 0.03
CA LYS A 101 4.39 4.75 -0.93
C LYS A 101 5.07 3.44 -0.54
N ALA A 102 6.33 3.50 -0.11
CA ALA A 102 7.09 2.30 0.22
C ALA A 102 6.50 1.59 1.44
N LYS A 103 6.09 2.35 2.47
CA LYS A 103 5.44 1.80 3.67
C LYS A 103 4.08 1.19 3.37
N VAL A 104 3.27 1.84 2.51
CA VAL A 104 1.96 1.31 2.09
C VAL A 104 2.11 -0.05 1.41
N PHE A 105 3.00 -0.15 0.41
CA PHE A 105 3.23 -1.40 -0.30
C PHE A 105 3.78 -2.48 0.63
N ALA A 106 4.76 -2.15 1.46
CA ALA A 106 5.35 -3.09 2.41
C ALA A 106 4.32 -3.65 3.41
N ALA A 107 3.37 -2.81 3.89
CA ALA A 107 2.31 -3.26 4.79
C ALA A 107 1.31 -4.21 4.09
N LEU A 108 0.94 -3.91 2.85
CA LEU A 108 0.07 -4.79 2.05
C LEU A 108 0.76 -6.13 1.73
N GLU A 109 2.04 -6.11 1.35
CA GLU A 109 2.85 -7.31 1.13
C GLU A 109 3.05 -8.13 2.41
N ALA A 110 3.12 -7.48 3.57
CA ALA A 110 3.18 -8.15 4.87
C ALA A 110 1.86 -8.84 5.25
N GLY A 111 0.77 -8.59 4.51
CA GLY A 111 -0.52 -9.23 4.71
C GLY A 111 -1.57 -8.37 5.43
N ALA A 112 -1.44 -7.06 5.39
CA ALA A 112 -2.52 -6.18 5.83
C ALA A 112 -3.77 -6.36 4.96
N HIS A 113 -4.95 -6.45 5.60
CA HIS A 113 -6.23 -6.64 4.94
C HIS A 113 -6.92 -5.32 4.57
N GLY A 114 -6.43 -4.21 5.07
CA GLY A 114 -6.93 -2.89 4.76
C GLY A 114 -5.98 -1.78 5.22
N TYR A 115 -6.19 -0.58 4.69
CA TYR A 115 -5.35 0.56 5.00
C TYR A 115 -6.20 1.82 5.11
N LEU A 116 -6.22 2.43 6.28
CA LEU A 116 -6.96 3.64 6.59
C LEU A 116 -6.01 4.74 7.09
N VAL A 117 -6.17 5.95 6.57
CA VAL A 117 -5.42 7.12 7.04
C VAL A 117 -6.12 7.72 8.26
N LYS A 118 -5.37 8.04 9.33
CA LYS A 118 -5.87 8.58 10.61
C LYS A 118 -6.68 9.90 10.50
N ALA A 119 -6.74 10.52 9.34
CA ALA A 119 -7.51 11.75 9.09
C ALA A 119 -9.03 11.53 8.91
N GLY A 120 -9.52 10.30 9.07
CA GLY A 120 -10.91 9.93 8.86
C GLY A 120 -11.81 10.13 10.08
N SER A 121 -13.13 10.12 9.87
CA SER A 121 -14.13 10.14 10.94
C SER A 121 -14.28 8.76 11.60
N ALA A 122 -14.81 8.72 12.84
CA ALA A 122 -15.19 7.49 13.52
C ALA A 122 -16.13 6.59 12.67
N THR A 123 -17.06 7.21 11.96
CA THR A 123 -17.99 6.50 11.05
C THR A 123 -17.23 5.75 9.95
N ARG A 124 -16.18 6.38 9.39
CA ARG A 124 -15.36 5.74 8.35
C ARG A 124 -14.53 4.60 8.91
N LEU A 125 -13.99 4.74 10.11
CA LEU A 125 -13.26 3.65 10.78
C LEU A 125 -14.17 2.42 10.93
N ILE A 126 -15.38 2.60 11.45
CA ILE A 126 -16.34 1.50 11.65
C ILE A 126 -16.72 0.85 10.32
N ALA A 127 -17.08 1.62 9.30
CA ALA A 127 -17.39 1.08 7.98
C ALA A 127 -16.22 0.28 7.37
N THR A 128 -15.00 0.76 7.56
CA THR A 128 -13.78 0.07 7.10
C THR A 128 -13.56 -1.24 7.85
N LEU A 129 -13.81 -1.27 9.16
CA LEU A 129 -13.72 -2.49 9.98
C LEU A 129 -14.75 -3.53 9.54
N GLU A 130 -16.00 -3.12 9.32
CA GLU A 130 -17.07 -4.00 8.84
C GLU A 130 -16.72 -4.61 7.48
N GLU A 131 -16.15 -3.83 6.57
CA GLU A 131 -15.70 -4.29 5.26
C GLU A 131 -14.57 -5.31 5.38
N VAL A 132 -13.56 -5.07 6.24
CA VAL A 132 -12.49 -6.06 6.50
C VAL A 132 -13.06 -7.35 7.05
N LEU A 133 -13.94 -7.28 8.05
CA LEU A 133 -14.58 -8.45 8.67
C LEU A 133 -15.45 -9.24 7.70
N ALA A 134 -16.03 -8.58 6.69
CA ALA A 134 -16.73 -9.22 5.59
C ALA A 134 -15.79 -9.86 4.54
N GLY A 135 -14.46 -9.77 4.73
CA GLY A 135 -13.46 -10.32 3.80
C GLY A 135 -13.07 -9.36 2.68
N GLY A 136 -13.50 -8.11 2.74
CA GLY A 136 -13.05 -7.06 1.83
C GLY A 136 -11.63 -6.58 2.12
N THR A 137 -11.09 -5.76 1.22
CA THR A 137 -9.78 -5.11 1.37
C THR A 137 -9.94 -3.60 1.17
N PRO A 138 -10.53 -2.90 2.16
CA PRO A 138 -10.75 -1.47 2.05
C PRO A 138 -9.43 -0.69 2.02
N LEU A 139 -9.35 0.23 1.08
CA LEU A 139 -8.23 1.13 0.94
C LEU A 139 -8.71 2.57 0.96
N ASP A 140 -8.01 3.43 1.69
CA ASP A 140 -8.24 4.86 1.57
C ASP A 140 -8.11 5.30 0.10
N PRO A 141 -8.97 6.19 -0.43
CA PRO A 141 -8.91 6.64 -1.82
C PRO A 141 -7.55 7.18 -2.25
N LYS A 142 -6.80 7.81 -1.34
CA LYS A 142 -5.43 8.26 -1.62
C LYS A 142 -4.49 7.08 -1.84
N ILE A 143 -4.63 6.04 -1.02
CA ILE A 143 -3.82 4.82 -1.10
C ILE A 143 -4.19 4.03 -2.36
N ALA A 144 -5.48 3.87 -2.64
CA ALA A 144 -5.95 3.21 -3.87
C ALA A 144 -5.43 3.94 -5.14
N GLY A 145 -5.47 5.27 -5.17
CA GLY A 145 -4.91 6.08 -6.24
C GLY A 145 -3.40 5.86 -6.44
N MET A 146 -2.64 5.79 -5.35
CA MET A 146 -1.20 5.53 -5.36
C MET A 146 -0.88 4.12 -5.90
N ILE A 147 -1.62 3.12 -5.49
CA ILE A 147 -1.49 1.74 -5.98
C ILE A 147 -1.78 1.68 -7.48
N LEU A 148 -2.88 2.27 -7.94
CA LEU A 148 -3.23 2.33 -9.35
C LEU A 148 -2.18 3.04 -10.20
N GLN A 149 -1.61 4.15 -9.71
CA GLN A 149 -0.50 4.83 -10.40
C GLN A 149 0.73 3.93 -10.54
N THR A 150 1.03 3.13 -9.50
CA THR A 150 2.15 2.19 -9.55
C THR A 150 1.90 1.08 -10.56
N PHE A 151 0.71 0.49 -10.56
CA PHE A 151 0.35 -0.51 -11.57
C PHE A 151 0.37 0.05 -12.99
N ARG A 152 -0.09 1.29 -13.21
CA ARG A 152 0.00 1.95 -14.53
C ARG A 152 1.45 2.13 -14.98
N ARG A 153 2.39 2.33 -14.05
CA ARG A 153 3.83 2.40 -14.35
C ARG A 153 4.43 1.01 -14.65
N LEU A 154 3.91 -0.04 -14.03
CA LEU A 154 4.39 -1.41 -14.18
C LEU A 154 3.71 -2.18 -15.33
N SER A 155 2.50 -1.78 -15.72
CA SER A 155 1.77 -2.41 -16.82
C SER A 155 2.05 -1.66 -18.11
N PRO A 156 2.64 -2.31 -19.13
CA PRO A 156 2.68 -1.76 -20.48
C PRO A 156 1.25 -1.49 -20.95
N ILE A 157 0.97 -0.31 -21.45
CA ILE A 157 -0.31 -0.02 -22.09
C ILE A 157 -0.42 -1.01 -23.27
N PRO A 158 -1.47 -1.84 -23.39
CA PRO A 158 -1.63 -2.72 -24.52
C PRO A 158 -1.60 -1.90 -25.82
N GLY A 159 -0.61 -2.13 -26.70
CA GLY A 159 -0.42 -1.38 -27.93
C GLY A 159 0.60 -0.23 -27.86
N ALA A 160 1.16 0.12 -26.71
CA ALA A 160 2.31 1.02 -26.63
C ALA A 160 3.59 0.20 -26.47
N GLU A 161 4.51 0.29 -27.41
CA GLU A 161 5.84 -0.29 -27.25
C GLU A 161 6.52 0.35 -26.02
N ALA A 162 6.86 -0.48 -25.03
CA ALA A 162 7.56 -0.02 -23.84
C ALA A 162 8.97 0.49 -24.23
N LEU A 163 9.38 1.59 -23.60
CA LEU A 163 10.78 2.02 -23.72
C LEU A 163 11.68 0.97 -23.07
N SER A 164 12.76 0.60 -23.74
CA SER A 164 13.81 -0.23 -23.13
C SER A 164 14.54 0.57 -22.02
N ALA A 165 15.25 -0.11 -21.13
CA ALA A 165 16.04 0.53 -20.09
C ALA A 165 17.02 1.58 -20.67
N ARG A 166 17.65 1.28 -21.79
CA ARG A 166 18.56 2.20 -22.49
C ARG A 166 17.85 3.42 -23.10
N GLU A 167 16.65 3.24 -23.62
CA GLU A 167 15.84 4.35 -24.12
C GLU A 167 15.36 5.25 -22.97
N CYS A 168 15.03 4.68 -21.81
CA CYS A 168 14.73 5.44 -20.60
C CYS A 168 15.93 6.22 -20.11
N ASP A 169 17.12 5.60 -20.01
CA ASP A 169 18.35 6.28 -19.57
C ASP A 169 18.68 7.48 -20.45
N VAL A 170 18.65 7.30 -21.78
CA VAL A 170 18.90 8.36 -22.75
C VAL A 170 17.88 9.49 -22.62
N LEU A 171 16.59 9.15 -22.52
CA LEU A 171 15.54 10.16 -22.43
C LEU A 171 15.59 10.92 -21.09
N GLN A 172 15.95 10.25 -20.00
CA GLN A 172 16.10 10.85 -18.68
C GLN A 172 17.25 11.85 -18.62
N LEU A 173 18.41 11.49 -19.15
CA LEU A 173 19.58 12.39 -19.20
C LEU A 173 19.30 13.59 -20.12
N SER A 174 18.66 13.36 -21.26
CA SER A 174 18.24 14.43 -22.16
C SER A 174 17.21 15.37 -21.51
N ALA A 175 16.29 14.84 -20.69
CA ALA A 175 15.34 15.65 -19.93
C ALA A 175 16.00 16.53 -18.86
N LYS A 176 17.15 16.12 -18.33
CA LYS A 176 18.01 16.93 -17.44
C LYS A 176 18.81 18.03 -18.16
N GLY A 177 18.65 18.15 -19.47
CA GLY A 177 19.29 19.18 -20.28
C GLY A 177 20.66 18.82 -20.84
N LEU A 178 21.11 17.57 -20.70
CA LEU A 178 22.39 17.13 -21.25
C LEU A 178 22.32 17.11 -22.79
N THR A 179 23.41 17.56 -23.42
CA THR A 179 23.61 17.44 -24.86
C THR A 179 23.80 15.98 -25.27
N ARG A 180 23.64 15.67 -26.55
CA ARG A 180 23.84 14.30 -27.05
C ARG A 180 25.24 13.78 -26.80
N GLN A 181 26.28 14.67 -26.82
CA GLN A 181 27.64 14.30 -26.51
C GLN A 181 27.79 13.92 -25.03
N GLU A 182 27.27 14.75 -24.13
CA GLU A 182 27.31 14.48 -22.68
C GLU A 182 26.54 13.21 -22.30
N VAL A 183 25.39 12.94 -22.95
CA VAL A 183 24.67 11.68 -22.77
C VAL A 183 25.49 10.49 -23.26
N ALA A 184 26.16 10.62 -24.43
CA ALA A 184 27.02 9.58 -24.99
C ALA A 184 28.19 9.25 -24.04
N ASP A 185 28.85 10.29 -23.53
CA ASP A 185 29.97 10.16 -22.58
C ASP A 185 29.51 9.53 -21.25
N HIS A 186 28.34 9.97 -20.74
CA HIS A 186 27.79 9.44 -19.49
C HIS A 186 27.40 7.95 -19.58
N LEU A 187 26.87 7.52 -20.72
CA LEU A 187 26.42 6.14 -20.92
C LEU A 187 27.45 5.21 -21.56
N GLY A 188 28.62 5.73 -21.93
CA GLY A 188 29.68 4.97 -22.59
C GLY A 188 29.30 4.45 -23.99
N ILE A 189 28.53 5.24 -24.76
CA ILE A 189 28.05 4.88 -26.11
C ILE A 189 28.40 5.98 -27.11
N SER A 190 28.20 5.72 -28.41
CA SER A 190 28.42 6.76 -29.41
C SER A 190 27.29 7.80 -29.45
N GLN A 191 27.60 9.03 -29.87
CA GLN A 191 26.60 10.08 -30.11
C GLN A 191 25.55 9.64 -31.17
N HIS A 192 25.97 8.82 -32.14
CA HIS A 192 25.07 8.22 -33.12
C HIS A 192 24.05 7.29 -32.43
N SER A 193 24.50 6.45 -31.50
CA SER A 193 23.61 5.58 -30.70
C SER A 193 22.59 6.36 -29.89
N VAL A 194 23.01 7.47 -29.27
CA VAL A 194 22.09 8.38 -28.54
C VAL A 194 20.99 8.90 -29.48
N THR A 195 21.37 9.32 -30.68
CA THR A 195 20.41 9.82 -31.70
C THR A 195 19.40 8.73 -32.10
N GLU A 196 19.86 7.51 -32.30
CA GLU A 196 18.98 6.38 -32.64
C GLU A 196 18.04 6.00 -31.49
N TYR A 197 18.53 6.04 -30.23
CA TYR A 197 17.66 5.82 -29.07
C TYR A 197 16.57 6.90 -28.94
N ILE A 198 16.92 8.17 -29.12
CA ILE A 198 15.95 9.29 -29.11
C ILE A 198 14.88 9.10 -30.20
N LYS A 199 15.30 8.70 -31.42
CA LYS A 199 14.39 8.44 -32.51
C LYS A 199 13.40 7.30 -32.17
N ARG A 200 13.91 6.18 -31.63
CA ARG A 200 13.04 5.08 -31.15
C ARG A 200 12.08 5.50 -30.05
N CYS A 201 12.52 6.38 -29.13
CA CYS A 201 11.63 6.97 -28.13
C CYS A 201 10.49 7.74 -28.81
N PHE A 202 10.79 8.55 -29.85
CA PHE A 202 9.76 9.30 -30.56
C PHE A 202 8.75 8.37 -31.26
N ASP A 203 9.23 7.32 -31.89
CA ASP A 203 8.37 6.34 -32.58
C ASP A 203 7.46 5.61 -31.56
N LYS A 204 8.02 5.11 -30.45
CA LYS A 204 7.30 4.38 -29.40
C LYS A 204 6.31 5.26 -28.61
N LEU A 205 6.67 6.52 -28.40
CA LEU A 205 5.82 7.47 -27.69
C LEU A 205 4.83 8.20 -28.62
N HIS A 206 4.94 7.99 -29.95
CA HIS A 206 4.14 8.67 -30.99
C HIS A 206 4.25 10.20 -30.95
N VAL A 207 5.47 10.71 -30.75
CA VAL A 207 5.79 12.15 -30.68
C VAL A 207 6.86 12.54 -31.71
N ARG A 208 7.07 13.85 -31.90
CA ARG A 208 7.96 14.36 -32.97
C ARG A 208 9.15 15.17 -32.46
N ASN A 209 9.26 15.41 -31.16
CA ASN A 209 10.34 16.21 -30.58
C ASN A 209 10.60 15.78 -29.13
N LEU A 210 11.78 16.18 -28.62
CA LEU A 210 12.25 15.82 -27.30
C LEU A 210 11.35 16.33 -26.15
N PRO A 211 10.90 17.61 -26.14
CA PRO A 211 10.01 18.09 -25.09
C PRO A 211 8.70 17.28 -25.02
N SER A 212 8.10 16.95 -26.16
CA SER A 212 6.90 16.10 -26.21
C SER A 212 7.19 14.67 -25.75
N ALA A 213 8.37 14.11 -26.07
CA ALA A 213 8.77 12.78 -25.61
C ALA A 213 8.94 12.74 -24.09
N VAL A 214 9.58 13.74 -23.50
CA VAL A 214 9.74 13.87 -22.05
C VAL A 214 8.39 14.02 -21.36
N SER A 215 7.53 14.93 -21.86
CA SER A 215 6.20 15.15 -21.30
C SER A 215 5.33 13.87 -21.34
N GLU A 216 5.35 13.18 -22.46
CA GLU A 216 4.60 11.94 -22.67
C GLU A 216 5.15 10.80 -21.80
N ALA A 217 6.48 10.69 -21.68
CA ALA A 217 7.12 9.69 -20.83
C ALA A 217 6.81 9.92 -19.34
N ILE A 218 6.78 11.18 -18.87
CA ILE A 218 6.37 11.53 -17.52
C ILE A 218 4.88 11.19 -17.34
N ARG A 219 4.02 11.56 -18.28
CA ARG A 219 2.59 11.27 -18.23
C ARG A 219 2.31 9.77 -18.16
N ARG A 220 3.08 8.94 -18.87
CA ARG A 220 3.01 7.46 -18.83
C ARG A 220 3.72 6.86 -17.61
N GLY A 221 4.41 7.66 -16.79
CA GLY A 221 5.17 7.20 -15.64
C GLY A 221 6.43 6.40 -16.01
N LEU A 222 6.97 6.63 -17.20
CA LEU A 222 8.21 5.99 -17.69
C LEU A 222 9.46 6.75 -17.25
N LEU A 223 9.32 8.04 -16.86
CA LEU A 223 10.38 8.89 -16.32
C LEU A 223 9.94 9.51 -14.99
N ASP A 224 10.89 9.57 -14.07
CA ASP A 224 10.80 10.34 -12.83
C ASP A 224 11.96 11.36 -12.83
N LEU A 225 11.64 12.65 -12.75
CA LEU A 225 12.62 13.75 -12.74
C LEU A 225 12.87 14.29 -11.33
N SER A 226 12.40 13.59 -10.29
CA SER A 226 12.68 13.94 -8.89
C SER A 226 14.10 13.61 -8.47
#